data_de6d2da5d0ccfb7a2d5a19827ba6fe79
#
_entry.id   de6d2da5d0ccfb7a2d5a19827ba6fe79
#
_cell.length_a   1.000
_cell.length_b   1.000
_cell.length_c   1.000
_cell.angle_alpha   90.00
_cell.angle_beta   90.00
_cell.angle_gamma   90.00
#
_symmetry.space_group_name_H-M   'P 1'
#
loop_
_entity.id
_entity.type
_entity.pdbx_description
1 polymer ?
#
loop_
_entity_poly.entity_id
_entity_poly.type
_entity_poly.pdbx_seq_one_letter_code
_entity_poly.pdbx_strand_id
1 'polypeptide(L)'
;LAAAKEMTALAFTTTPSNWRRVAHIISDKIYERLTGEEGYFDTRIIYVAESGPKELRVKKLAIMDQDGANTKYLTLGNELVLTPRFNPTNQMVTYMSYFRNMPRVYLLDIETGTQEVVGNFPGMTFAPRFSPDGKKIVMSFAKDGNSDIYTMDLDSRVVERITDHSSIDTSPSFSPDGKFIAFNSDRSGLQQIYVMRSDGSGVKRITFGNGIYGTPVWSPRGDLIAFTKMRKGRFYIGVMRTDGTGERLLTENYYQEAPSWSPNGRVLVFY
;
A
#
# COMPACT_ATOMS: atom_id res chain seq x y z
N LEU A 1 -1.36 -47.37 -18.66
CA LEU A 1 -0.69 -46.34 -17.80
C LEU A 1 -0.31 -45.20 -18.70
N ALA A 2 -1.01 -44.07 -18.63
CA ALA A 2 -0.60 -42.85 -19.34
C ALA A 2 0.80 -42.45 -18.81
N ALA A 3 1.76 -42.23 -19.71
CA ALA A 3 3.07 -41.77 -19.34
C ALA A 3 2.93 -40.47 -18.57
N ALA A 4 3.50 -40.39 -17.35
CA ALA A 4 3.53 -39.17 -16.57
C ALA A 4 4.30 -38.12 -17.38
N LYS A 5 3.60 -37.11 -17.87
CA LYS A 5 4.24 -35.99 -18.58
C LYS A 5 4.81 -35.04 -17.55
N GLU A 6 6.11 -34.83 -17.59
CA GLU A 6 6.74 -33.78 -16.79
C GLU A 6 6.09 -32.42 -17.10
N MET A 7 5.61 -31.75 -16.07
CA MET A 7 4.90 -30.48 -16.22
C MET A 7 5.82 -29.27 -16.05
N THR A 8 6.82 -29.39 -15.20
CA THR A 8 7.84 -28.36 -14.95
C THR A 8 9.05 -29.01 -14.29
N ALA A 9 10.26 -28.70 -14.74
CA ALA A 9 11.52 -29.09 -14.11
C ALA A 9 12.34 -27.82 -13.86
N LEU A 10 12.78 -27.62 -12.62
CA LEU A 10 13.65 -26.50 -12.22
C LEU A 10 14.74 -27.06 -11.30
N ALA A 11 15.99 -26.66 -11.57
CA ALA A 11 17.13 -26.95 -10.71
C ALA A 11 17.60 -25.67 -10.02
N PHE A 12 17.84 -25.74 -8.72
CA PHE A 12 18.32 -24.62 -7.92
C PHE A 12 19.64 -24.99 -7.29
N THR A 13 20.63 -24.11 -7.43
CA THR A 13 21.87 -24.16 -6.66
C THR A 13 21.84 -23.02 -5.65
N THR A 14 21.89 -23.35 -4.37
CA THR A 14 21.75 -22.36 -3.29
C THR A 14 22.51 -22.80 -2.05
N THR A 15 22.74 -21.88 -1.11
CA THR A 15 23.25 -22.20 0.22
C THR A 15 22.15 -22.75 1.12
N PRO A 16 22.47 -23.57 2.13
CA PRO A 16 21.47 -24.07 3.08
C PRO A 16 20.62 -22.99 3.74
N SER A 17 21.16 -21.79 3.92
CA SER A 17 20.42 -20.65 4.51
C SER A 17 19.28 -20.13 3.64
N ASN A 18 19.30 -20.37 2.33
CA ASN A 18 18.32 -19.88 1.37
C ASN A 18 17.22 -20.88 1.01
N TRP A 19 17.18 -22.04 1.67
CA TRP A 19 16.22 -23.10 1.34
C TRP A 19 14.76 -22.62 1.34
N ARG A 20 14.43 -21.70 2.23
CA ARG A 20 13.09 -21.16 2.40
C ARG A 20 12.65 -20.37 1.17
N ARG A 21 13.51 -19.49 0.68
CA ARG A 21 13.27 -18.73 -0.55
C ARG A 21 13.09 -19.65 -1.77
N VAL A 22 13.94 -20.69 -1.87
CA VAL A 22 13.80 -21.70 -2.94
C VAL A 22 12.44 -22.39 -2.84
N ALA A 23 11.99 -22.76 -1.63
CA ALA A 23 10.67 -23.36 -1.43
C ALA A 23 9.54 -22.42 -1.87
N HIS A 24 9.64 -21.11 -1.58
CA HIS A 24 8.67 -20.12 -2.03
C HIS A 24 8.66 -19.99 -3.57
N ILE A 25 9.82 -19.91 -4.22
CA ILE A 25 9.92 -19.86 -5.69
C ILE A 25 9.33 -21.13 -6.32
N ILE A 26 9.56 -22.31 -5.73
CA ILE A 26 8.95 -23.56 -6.19
C ILE A 26 7.43 -23.49 -6.04
N SER A 27 6.94 -22.99 -4.91
CA SER A 27 5.51 -22.82 -4.66
C SER A 27 4.87 -21.87 -5.69
N ASP A 28 5.56 -20.78 -6.04
CA ASP A 28 5.10 -19.85 -7.10
C ASP A 28 4.99 -20.57 -8.44
N LYS A 29 5.97 -21.40 -8.81
CA LYS A 29 5.93 -22.15 -10.06
C LYS A 29 4.83 -23.22 -10.09
N ILE A 30 4.58 -23.88 -8.97
CA ILE A 30 3.45 -24.83 -8.83
C ILE A 30 2.13 -24.07 -8.96
N TYR A 31 1.99 -22.94 -8.26
CA TYR A 31 0.78 -22.13 -8.30
C TYR A 31 0.50 -21.63 -9.73
N GLU A 32 1.50 -21.06 -10.38
CA GLU A 32 1.41 -20.59 -11.77
C GLU A 32 0.98 -21.73 -12.71
N ARG A 33 1.57 -22.91 -12.54
CA ARG A 33 1.22 -24.08 -13.36
C ARG A 33 -0.20 -24.58 -13.17
N LEU A 34 -0.71 -24.51 -11.94
CA LEU A 34 -2.05 -24.99 -11.60
C LEU A 34 -3.14 -23.97 -11.93
N THR A 35 -2.85 -22.69 -11.80
CA THR A 35 -3.86 -21.61 -11.89
C THR A 35 -3.72 -20.77 -13.15
N GLY A 36 -2.55 -20.78 -13.82
CA GLY A 36 -2.21 -19.87 -14.91
C GLY A 36 -1.89 -18.43 -14.45
N GLU A 37 -1.78 -18.18 -13.15
CA GLU A 37 -1.52 -16.86 -12.55
C GLU A 37 -0.17 -16.85 -11.82
N GLU A 38 0.47 -15.69 -11.77
CA GLU A 38 1.71 -15.52 -11.00
C GLU A 38 1.49 -15.85 -9.52
N GLY A 39 2.48 -16.52 -8.91
CA GLY A 39 2.48 -16.79 -7.48
C GLY A 39 2.74 -15.53 -6.64
N TYR A 40 2.64 -15.67 -5.33
CA TYR A 40 2.93 -14.60 -4.36
C TYR A 40 3.72 -15.10 -3.15
N PHE A 41 4.23 -16.34 -3.21
CA PHE A 41 4.93 -16.97 -2.08
C PHE A 41 6.33 -16.39 -1.86
N ASP A 42 7.08 -16.05 -2.93
CA ASP A 42 8.38 -15.36 -2.81
C ASP A 42 8.19 -13.84 -2.70
N THR A 43 7.33 -13.43 -1.76
CA THR A 43 7.04 -12.02 -1.47
C THR A 43 7.32 -11.68 0.00
N ARG A 44 7.42 -10.40 0.27
CA ARG A 44 7.69 -9.88 1.62
C ARG A 44 6.61 -8.89 2.05
N ILE A 45 6.38 -8.86 3.35
CA ILE A 45 5.48 -7.90 4.00
C ILE A 45 6.33 -6.88 4.75
N ILE A 46 6.11 -5.59 4.47
CA ILE A 46 6.62 -4.50 5.27
C ILE A 46 5.51 -3.99 6.19
N TYR A 47 5.83 -3.76 7.44
CA TYR A 47 4.86 -3.34 8.43
C TYR A 47 5.49 -2.50 9.54
N VAL A 48 4.65 -1.89 10.36
CA VAL A 48 5.08 -1.22 11.59
C VAL A 48 4.92 -2.19 12.76
N ALA A 49 6.04 -2.64 13.32
CA ALA A 49 6.05 -3.44 14.53
C ALA A 49 5.92 -2.51 15.74
N GLU A 50 4.96 -2.81 16.63
CA GLU A 50 4.77 -2.10 17.88
C GLU A 50 5.18 -2.94 19.08
N SER A 51 5.87 -2.34 20.03
CA SER A 51 6.28 -3.00 21.29
C SER A 51 6.26 -2.01 22.46
N GLY A 52 6.35 -2.54 23.68
CA GLY A 52 6.31 -1.74 24.90
C GLY A 52 4.90 -1.47 25.45
N PRO A 53 4.81 -0.91 26.66
CA PRO A 53 3.54 -0.54 27.29
C PRO A 53 2.84 0.58 26.53
N LYS A 54 1.52 0.73 26.73
CA LYS A 54 0.66 1.67 25.98
C LYS A 54 1.19 3.10 25.97
N GLU A 55 1.75 3.54 27.07
CA GLU A 55 2.26 4.90 27.28
C GLU A 55 3.67 5.13 26.68
N LEU A 56 4.39 4.04 26.37
CA LEU A 56 5.77 4.08 25.87
C LEU A 56 5.92 3.16 24.64
N ARG A 57 4.98 3.23 23.71
CA ARG A 57 5.01 2.42 22.49
C ARG A 57 6.20 2.78 21.60
N VAL A 58 7.00 1.78 21.30
CA VAL A 58 8.07 1.87 20.31
C VAL A 58 7.57 1.31 19.00
N LYS A 59 7.68 2.09 17.92
CA LYS A 59 7.29 1.69 16.57
C LYS A 59 8.54 1.56 15.69
N LYS A 60 8.67 0.43 15.02
CA LYS A 60 9.78 0.15 14.10
C LYS A 60 9.25 -0.30 12.76
N LEU A 61 9.90 0.10 11.69
CA LEU A 61 9.72 -0.58 10.41
C LEU A 61 10.30 -1.97 10.50
N ALA A 62 9.54 -2.95 10.08
CA ALA A 62 9.96 -4.33 10.01
C ALA A 62 9.56 -4.94 8.66
N ILE A 63 10.33 -5.91 8.22
CA ILE A 63 10.08 -6.70 7.02
C ILE A 63 10.14 -8.18 7.38
N MET A 64 9.29 -8.97 6.77
CA MET A 64 9.26 -10.43 6.93
C MET A 64 8.85 -11.09 5.61
N ASP A 65 9.11 -12.39 5.48
CA ASP A 65 8.54 -13.18 4.40
C ASP A 65 7.01 -13.25 4.58
N GLN A 66 6.29 -13.54 3.50
CA GLN A 66 4.82 -13.55 3.52
C GLN A 66 4.24 -14.57 4.53
N ASP A 67 5.02 -15.58 4.93
CA ASP A 67 4.65 -16.61 5.90
C ASP A 67 5.05 -16.26 7.36
N GLY A 68 5.52 -15.02 7.61
CA GLY A 68 5.92 -14.53 8.92
C GLY A 68 7.36 -14.84 9.32
N ALA A 69 8.13 -15.55 8.49
CA ALA A 69 9.52 -15.87 8.79
C ALA A 69 10.47 -14.71 8.44
N ASN A 70 11.74 -14.85 8.84
CA ASN A 70 12.86 -13.95 8.51
C ASN A 70 12.59 -12.47 8.86
N THR A 71 11.88 -12.21 9.95
CA THR A 71 11.62 -10.84 10.43
C THR A 71 12.92 -10.10 10.69
N LYS A 72 13.04 -8.92 10.08
CA LYS A 72 14.14 -7.95 10.31
C LYS A 72 13.57 -6.57 10.61
N TYR A 73 14.17 -5.87 11.57
CA TYR A 73 13.87 -4.48 11.84
C TYR A 73 14.72 -3.57 10.94
N LEU A 74 14.08 -2.64 10.28
CA LEU A 74 14.71 -1.70 9.35
C LEU A 74 15.02 -0.34 10.00
N THR A 75 14.40 -0.04 11.15
CA THR A 75 14.63 1.17 11.94
C THR A 75 14.84 0.85 13.41
N LEU A 76 15.51 1.76 14.12
CA LEU A 76 15.87 1.55 15.54
C LEU A 76 14.70 1.77 16.51
N GLY A 77 13.65 2.49 16.10
CA GLY A 77 12.50 2.81 16.97
C GLY A 77 12.66 4.10 17.78
N ASN A 78 13.61 4.95 17.42
CA ASN A 78 13.82 6.26 18.05
C ASN A 78 12.80 7.31 17.58
N GLU A 79 12.03 6.96 16.56
CA GLU A 79 11.08 7.85 15.90
C GLU A 79 9.78 7.12 15.60
N LEU A 80 8.68 7.88 15.59
CA LEU A 80 7.41 7.37 15.12
C LEU A 80 7.49 7.13 13.61
N VAL A 81 7.29 5.90 13.18
CA VAL A 81 7.22 5.48 11.77
C VAL A 81 5.83 5.01 11.41
N LEU A 82 5.35 5.36 10.22
CA LEU A 82 3.98 5.07 9.75
C LEU A 82 3.95 4.76 8.25
N THR A 83 2.92 4.08 7.83
CA THR A 83 2.48 3.88 6.44
C THR A 83 3.57 3.46 5.46
N PRO A 84 4.35 2.40 5.75
CA PRO A 84 5.34 1.92 4.80
C PRO A 84 4.69 1.35 3.53
N ARG A 85 5.34 1.57 2.37
CA ARG A 85 4.90 1.03 1.08
C ARG A 85 6.10 0.66 0.22
N PHE A 86 6.05 -0.50 -0.39
CA PHE A 86 7.04 -0.92 -1.40
C PHE A 86 6.92 -0.12 -2.69
N ASN A 87 8.06 0.13 -3.30
CA ASN A 87 8.13 0.46 -4.71
C ASN A 87 7.83 -0.81 -5.54
N PRO A 88 6.95 -0.76 -6.55
CA PRO A 88 6.58 -1.95 -7.32
C PRO A 88 7.68 -2.46 -8.25
N THR A 89 8.73 -1.68 -8.51
CA THR A 89 9.76 -2.00 -9.52
C THR A 89 11.15 -2.27 -8.94
N ASN A 90 11.40 -1.90 -7.68
CA ASN A 90 12.70 -2.06 -7.02
C ASN A 90 12.57 -2.29 -5.51
N GLN A 91 13.70 -2.37 -4.80
CA GLN A 91 13.75 -2.63 -3.36
C GLN A 91 13.63 -1.36 -2.49
N MET A 92 13.06 -0.30 -3.04
CA MET A 92 12.80 0.92 -2.29
C MET A 92 11.49 0.82 -1.51
N VAL A 93 11.46 1.47 -0.38
CA VAL A 93 10.28 1.63 0.48
C VAL A 93 10.07 3.10 0.77
N THR A 94 8.85 3.61 0.61
CA THR A 94 8.47 4.89 1.16
C THR A 94 7.77 4.72 2.49
N TYR A 95 8.02 5.61 3.44
CA TYR A 95 7.35 5.64 4.72
C TYR A 95 7.34 7.05 5.29
N MET A 96 6.51 7.28 6.30
CA MET A 96 6.49 8.53 7.04
C MET A 96 7.21 8.35 8.37
N SER A 97 8.06 9.31 8.75
CA SER A 97 8.68 9.37 10.07
C SER A 97 8.55 10.77 10.67
N TYR A 98 8.45 10.79 12.01
CA TYR A 98 8.40 12.00 12.83
C TYR A 98 9.78 12.26 13.45
N PHE A 99 10.72 12.68 12.62
CA PHE A 99 12.03 13.10 13.11
C PHE A 99 11.95 14.51 13.72
N ARG A 100 12.37 14.65 14.98
CA ARG A 100 12.28 15.91 15.75
C ARG A 100 10.85 16.50 15.73
N ASN A 101 9.84 15.65 15.89
CA ASN A 101 8.42 16.02 15.85
C ASN A 101 7.94 16.66 14.53
N MET A 102 8.69 16.50 13.45
CA MET A 102 8.30 16.96 12.12
C MET A 102 8.01 15.75 11.23
N PRO A 103 6.78 15.60 10.74
CA PRO A 103 6.43 14.52 9.80
C PRO A 103 7.13 14.75 8.47
N ARG A 104 7.83 13.73 7.98
CA ARG A 104 8.51 13.73 6.68
C ARG A 104 8.33 12.38 5.99
N VAL A 105 8.30 12.43 4.68
CA VAL A 105 8.36 11.22 3.84
C VAL A 105 9.82 10.85 3.61
N TYR A 106 10.11 9.58 3.79
CA TYR A 106 11.43 8.99 3.57
C TYR A 106 11.36 7.95 2.47
N LEU A 107 12.45 7.81 1.74
CA LEU A 107 12.77 6.63 0.95
C LEU A 107 13.84 5.83 1.66
N LEU A 108 13.67 4.53 1.72
CA LEU A 108 14.61 3.57 2.28
C LEU A 108 14.92 2.52 1.23
N ASP A 109 16.16 2.37 0.87
CA ASP A 109 16.66 1.22 0.13
C ASP A 109 16.89 0.07 1.12
N ILE A 110 16.17 -1.05 0.93
CA ILE A 110 16.20 -2.18 1.86
C ILE A 110 17.52 -2.95 1.76
N GLU A 111 18.18 -2.93 0.61
CA GLU A 111 19.42 -3.68 0.37
C GLU A 111 20.62 -2.96 0.99
N THR A 112 20.71 -1.65 0.78
CA THR A 112 21.84 -0.84 1.27
C THR A 112 21.60 -0.25 2.65
N GLY A 113 20.34 -0.13 3.08
CA GLY A 113 19.95 0.58 4.30
C GLY A 113 20.00 2.10 4.17
N THR A 114 20.26 2.62 2.97
CA THR A 114 20.35 4.06 2.73
C THR A 114 18.96 4.69 2.85
N GLN A 115 18.91 5.80 3.58
CA GLN A 115 17.69 6.58 3.79
C GLN A 115 17.85 7.99 3.26
N GLU A 116 16.82 8.51 2.60
CA GLU A 116 16.76 9.91 2.20
C GLU A 116 15.39 10.53 2.49
N VAL A 117 15.38 11.83 2.78
CA VAL A 117 14.14 12.60 2.93
C VAL A 117 13.63 13.00 1.56
N VAL A 118 12.37 12.69 1.31
CA VAL A 118 11.69 13.07 0.07
C VAL A 118 11.01 14.41 0.26
N GLY A 119 11.73 15.47 -0.06
CA GLY A 119 11.22 16.84 -0.01
C GLY A 119 11.09 17.42 1.39
N ASN A 120 11.14 18.74 1.49
CA ASN A 120 10.89 19.49 2.70
C ASN A 120 9.55 20.22 2.54
N PHE A 121 8.47 19.54 2.86
CA PHE A 121 7.13 20.10 2.77
C PHE A 121 6.82 20.92 4.02
N PRO A 122 6.33 22.17 3.90
CA PRO A 122 6.03 23.03 5.05
C PRO A 122 4.78 22.65 5.84
N GLY A 123 4.12 21.56 5.48
CA GLY A 123 2.93 21.04 6.14
C GLY A 123 3.02 19.54 6.42
N MET A 124 1.92 18.96 6.83
CA MET A 124 1.84 17.52 7.16
C MET A 124 1.58 16.70 5.90
N THR A 125 2.48 15.77 5.58
CA THR A 125 2.36 14.84 4.46
C THR A 125 2.02 13.45 4.97
N PHE A 126 1.07 12.73 4.35
CA PHE A 126 0.70 11.38 4.76
C PHE A 126 0.32 10.48 3.58
N ALA A 127 0.31 9.19 3.89
CA ALA A 127 -0.06 8.09 2.99
C ALA A 127 0.68 8.10 1.64
N PRO A 128 2.02 8.24 1.63
CA PRO A 128 2.77 8.19 0.37
C PRO A 128 2.63 6.81 -0.28
N ARG A 129 2.44 6.79 -1.62
CA ARG A 129 2.41 5.58 -2.44
C ARG A 129 3.14 5.82 -3.75
N PHE A 130 3.86 4.82 -4.22
CA PHE A 130 4.51 4.88 -5.53
C PHE A 130 3.49 4.78 -6.67
N SER A 131 3.85 5.39 -7.81
CA SER A 131 3.24 5.09 -9.09
C SER A 131 3.61 3.67 -9.54
N PRO A 132 2.86 3.06 -10.48
CA PRO A 132 3.14 1.70 -10.94
C PRO A 132 4.52 1.52 -11.59
N ASP A 133 5.06 2.57 -12.19
CA ASP A 133 6.41 2.59 -12.77
C ASP A 133 7.52 2.89 -11.74
N GLY A 134 7.13 3.16 -10.47
CA GLY A 134 8.05 3.44 -9.37
C GLY A 134 8.75 4.79 -9.43
N LYS A 135 8.42 5.66 -10.41
CA LYS A 135 9.13 6.94 -10.64
C LYS A 135 8.51 8.13 -9.91
N LYS A 136 7.25 8.03 -9.53
CA LYS A 136 6.53 9.07 -8.80
C LYS A 136 6.00 8.55 -7.47
N ILE A 137 5.73 9.45 -6.55
CA ILE A 137 4.89 9.19 -5.40
C ILE A 137 3.64 10.07 -5.47
N VAL A 138 2.51 9.51 -5.04
CA VAL A 138 1.30 10.27 -4.73
C VAL A 138 1.12 10.31 -3.23
N MET A 139 0.69 11.42 -2.69
CA MET A 139 0.57 11.63 -1.25
C MET A 139 -0.52 12.65 -0.93
N SER A 140 -0.98 12.64 0.30
CA SER A 140 -1.82 13.71 0.84
C SER A 140 -0.93 14.73 1.52
N PHE A 141 -1.17 16.00 1.26
CA PHE A 141 -0.46 17.10 1.88
C PHE A 141 -1.44 18.09 2.50
N ALA A 142 -1.33 18.28 3.82
CA ALA A 142 -2.15 19.22 4.57
C ALA A 142 -1.42 20.55 4.75
N LYS A 143 -2.08 21.61 4.31
CA LYS A 143 -1.61 22.98 4.43
C LYS A 143 -2.79 23.91 4.74
N ASP A 144 -2.60 24.86 5.64
CA ASP A 144 -3.58 25.90 5.97
C ASP A 144 -4.97 25.36 6.34
N GLY A 145 -5.00 24.20 7.02
CA GLY A 145 -6.25 23.55 7.47
C GLY A 145 -6.98 22.72 6.42
N ASN A 146 -6.47 22.62 5.19
CA ASN A 146 -6.98 21.76 4.12
C ASN A 146 -5.98 20.64 3.76
N SER A 147 -6.45 19.57 3.14
CA SER A 147 -5.62 18.49 2.65
C SER A 147 -5.99 18.15 1.21
N ASP A 148 -5.00 18.15 0.34
CA ASP A 148 -5.13 17.83 -1.06
C ASP A 148 -4.18 16.71 -1.48
N ILE A 149 -4.45 16.14 -2.65
CA ILE A 149 -3.59 15.13 -3.27
C ILE A 149 -2.52 15.82 -4.11
N TYR A 150 -1.29 15.38 -3.90
CA TYR A 150 -0.11 15.83 -4.63
C TYR A 150 0.64 14.65 -5.22
N THR A 151 1.33 14.86 -6.32
CA THR A 151 2.33 13.95 -6.85
C THR A 151 3.72 14.57 -6.77
N MET A 152 4.74 13.75 -6.68
CA MET A 152 6.12 14.16 -6.80
C MET A 152 6.88 13.19 -7.69
N ASP A 153 7.58 13.71 -8.65
CA ASP A 153 8.55 12.97 -9.45
C ASP A 153 9.82 12.74 -8.64
N LEU A 154 10.30 11.50 -8.57
CA LEU A 154 11.42 11.12 -7.69
C LEU A 154 12.78 11.53 -8.23
N ASP A 155 12.92 11.71 -9.53
CA ASP A 155 14.18 12.12 -10.14
C ASP A 155 14.33 13.65 -10.10
N SER A 156 13.31 14.36 -10.63
CA SER A 156 13.35 15.83 -10.72
C SER A 156 12.96 16.54 -9.42
N ARG A 157 12.30 15.84 -8.48
CA ARG A 157 11.73 16.37 -7.24
C ARG A 157 10.63 17.42 -7.46
N VAL A 158 10.10 17.53 -8.66
CA VAL A 158 8.98 18.40 -8.98
C VAL A 158 7.72 17.89 -8.30
N VAL A 159 7.05 18.80 -7.59
CA VAL A 159 5.78 18.53 -6.87
C VAL A 159 4.64 19.21 -7.60
N GLU A 160 3.58 18.47 -7.87
CA GLU A 160 2.37 18.95 -8.53
C GLU A 160 1.16 18.73 -7.63
N ARG A 161 0.33 19.75 -7.45
CA ARG A 161 -0.97 19.65 -6.79
C ARG A 161 -1.97 19.06 -7.77
N ILE A 162 -2.61 17.95 -7.40
CA ILE A 162 -3.55 17.21 -8.25
C ILE A 162 -5.00 17.56 -7.94
N THR A 163 -5.33 17.76 -6.65
CA THR A 163 -6.65 18.26 -6.26
C THR A 163 -6.54 19.67 -5.68
N ASP A 164 -7.55 20.50 -5.98
CA ASP A 164 -7.72 21.86 -5.46
C ASP A 164 -9.19 22.05 -5.08
N HIS A 165 -9.53 21.66 -3.87
CA HIS A 165 -10.91 21.71 -3.36
C HIS A 165 -10.91 22.04 -1.86
N SER A 166 -11.96 22.67 -1.36
CA SER A 166 -12.10 23.01 0.07
C SER A 166 -12.33 21.80 0.98
N SER A 167 -12.52 20.63 0.41
CA SER A 167 -12.70 19.35 1.12
C SER A 167 -11.36 18.69 1.41
N ILE A 168 -11.37 17.81 2.41
CA ILE A 168 -10.20 17.04 2.83
C ILE A 168 -10.04 15.83 1.90
N ASP A 169 -9.06 15.88 1.00
CA ASP A 169 -8.70 14.80 0.08
C ASP A 169 -7.49 14.03 0.62
N THR A 170 -7.64 12.70 0.82
CA THR A 170 -6.61 11.88 1.47
C THR A 170 -6.49 10.47 0.89
N SER A 171 -5.44 9.75 1.33
CA SER A 171 -5.20 8.32 1.07
C SER A 171 -5.24 7.94 -0.41
N PRO A 172 -4.48 8.60 -1.27
CA PRO A 172 -4.47 8.32 -2.70
C PRO A 172 -3.86 6.96 -3.03
N SER A 173 -4.35 6.34 -4.11
CA SER A 173 -3.82 5.09 -4.67
C SER A 173 -3.94 5.09 -6.19
N PHE A 174 -2.83 4.92 -6.91
CA PHE A 174 -2.84 4.78 -8.36
C PHE A 174 -3.53 3.49 -8.82
N SER A 175 -4.17 3.55 -9.99
CA SER A 175 -4.49 2.36 -10.77
C SER A 175 -3.21 1.70 -11.30
N PRO A 176 -3.19 0.37 -11.58
CA PRO A 176 -1.98 -0.32 -12.03
C PRO A 176 -1.46 0.14 -13.39
N ASP A 177 -2.30 0.78 -14.20
CA ASP A 177 -1.90 1.41 -15.47
C ASP A 177 -1.46 2.89 -15.33
N GLY A 178 -1.50 3.42 -14.09
CA GLY A 178 -1.10 4.80 -13.76
C GLY A 178 -2.06 5.89 -14.26
N LYS A 179 -3.19 5.54 -14.90
CA LYS A 179 -4.09 6.52 -15.50
C LYS A 179 -5.08 7.15 -14.55
N PHE A 180 -5.34 6.49 -13.41
CA PHE A 180 -6.32 6.93 -12.44
C PHE A 180 -5.74 6.94 -11.02
N ILE A 181 -6.38 7.72 -10.14
CA ILE A 181 -6.12 7.78 -8.71
C ILE A 181 -7.45 7.59 -7.98
N ALA A 182 -7.52 6.60 -7.08
CA ALA A 182 -8.59 6.49 -6.10
C ALA A 182 -8.18 7.23 -4.83
N PHE A 183 -9.08 7.94 -4.19
CA PHE A 183 -8.81 8.71 -2.98
C PHE A 183 -10.05 8.90 -2.11
N ASN A 184 -9.85 9.30 -0.87
CA ASN A 184 -10.92 9.71 0.03
C ASN A 184 -11.23 11.19 -0.13
N SER A 185 -12.49 11.56 0.00
CA SER A 185 -12.90 12.96 0.12
C SER A 185 -14.18 13.09 0.93
N ASP A 186 -14.31 14.16 1.69
CA ASP A 186 -15.52 14.53 2.42
C ASP A 186 -16.40 15.55 1.68
N ARG A 187 -16.12 15.82 0.39
CA ARG A 187 -16.85 16.78 -0.45
C ARG A 187 -18.34 16.52 -0.61
N SER A 188 -18.81 15.35 -0.19
CA SER A 188 -20.24 15.01 -0.14
C SER A 188 -20.79 14.88 1.30
N GLY A 189 -20.09 15.46 2.28
CA GLY A 189 -20.44 15.48 3.70
C GLY A 189 -19.64 14.47 4.51
N LEU A 190 -19.89 13.16 4.35
CA LEU A 190 -19.07 12.11 4.96
C LEU A 190 -17.98 11.66 3.99
N GLN A 191 -16.87 11.15 4.54
CA GLN A 191 -15.79 10.59 3.73
C GLN A 191 -16.28 9.45 2.83
N GLN A 192 -16.01 9.59 1.55
CA GLN A 192 -16.36 8.66 0.49
C GLN A 192 -15.15 8.42 -0.41
N ILE A 193 -15.20 7.38 -1.23
CA ILE A 193 -14.15 7.11 -2.20
C ILE A 193 -14.52 7.75 -3.55
N TYR A 194 -13.55 8.44 -4.10
CA TYR A 194 -13.58 9.07 -5.41
C TYR A 194 -12.49 8.48 -6.30
N VAL A 195 -12.71 8.58 -7.59
CA VAL A 195 -11.72 8.26 -8.63
C VAL A 195 -11.60 9.46 -9.54
N MET A 196 -10.38 9.77 -9.96
CA MET A 196 -10.05 10.81 -10.93
C MET A 196 -8.98 10.30 -11.90
N ARG A 197 -8.76 11.01 -13.00
CA ARG A 197 -7.56 10.79 -13.82
C ARG A 197 -6.31 11.22 -13.05
N SER A 198 -5.16 10.69 -13.43
CA SER A 198 -3.88 11.03 -12.77
C SER A 198 -3.46 12.50 -12.93
N ASP A 199 -4.07 13.22 -13.88
CA ASP A 199 -3.93 14.67 -14.07
C ASP A 199 -4.89 15.51 -13.20
N GLY A 200 -5.71 14.87 -12.34
CA GLY A 200 -6.70 15.51 -11.47
C GLY A 200 -8.07 15.72 -12.11
N SER A 201 -8.21 15.47 -13.41
CA SER A 201 -9.48 15.67 -14.11
C SER A 201 -10.49 14.54 -13.87
N GLY A 202 -11.77 14.82 -14.12
CA GLY A 202 -12.82 13.80 -14.13
C GLY A 202 -13.12 13.19 -12.77
N VAL A 203 -13.04 13.95 -11.69
CA VAL A 203 -13.33 13.49 -10.32
C VAL A 203 -14.76 12.96 -10.22
N LYS A 204 -14.89 11.69 -9.81
CA LYS A 204 -16.18 11.00 -9.70
C LYS A 204 -16.25 10.23 -8.38
N ARG A 205 -17.34 10.42 -7.63
CA ARG A 205 -17.68 9.59 -6.48
C ARG A 205 -18.08 8.19 -6.93
N ILE A 206 -17.56 7.16 -6.23
CA ILE A 206 -17.86 5.74 -6.53
C ILE A 206 -18.50 4.99 -5.36
N THR A 207 -18.58 5.58 -4.15
CA THR A 207 -19.27 4.97 -3.00
C THR A 207 -20.50 5.79 -2.60
N PHE A 208 -21.64 5.11 -2.38
CA PHE A 208 -22.94 5.72 -2.07
C PHE A 208 -23.63 5.05 -0.89
N GLY A 209 -23.03 4.02 -0.31
CA GLY A 209 -23.58 3.28 0.83
C GLY A 209 -23.50 4.07 2.13
N ASN A 210 -24.27 3.62 3.14
CA ASN A 210 -24.23 4.17 4.48
C ASN A 210 -22.90 3.87 5.16
N GLY A 211 -22.27 4.89 5.75
CA GLY A 211 -21.02 4.80 6.50
C GLY A 211 -19.92 5.69 5.93
N ILE A 212 -18.78 5.62 6.56
CA ILE A 212 -17.55 6.31 6.18
C ILE A 212 -16.69 5.30 5.43
N TYR A 213 -16.22 5.68 4.24
CA TYR A 213 -15.30 4.89 3.45
C TYR A 213 -13.92 5.52 3.47
N GLY A 214 -12.89 4.72 3.59
CA GLY A 214 -11.52 5.18 3.73
C GLY A 214 -10.47 4.26 3.13
N THR A 215 -9.24 4.76 3.05
CA THR A 215 -8.03 4.03 2.65
C THR A 215 -8.21 3.15 1.41
N PRO A 216 -8.68 3.71 0.27
CA PRO A 216 -8.82 2.92 -0.95
C PRO A 216 -7.47 2.41 -1.45
N VAL A 217 -7.43 1.18 -1.92
CA VAL A 217 -6.24 0.58 -2.53
C VAL A 217 -6.64 -0.16 -3.80
N TRP A 218 -6.13 0.31 -4.93
CA TRP A 218 -6.39 -0.32 -6.21
C TRP A 218 -5.70 -1.69 -6.29
N SER A 219 -6.43 -2.69 -6.77
CA SER A 219 -5.88 -4.02 -7.03
C SER A 219 -4.81 -3.97 -8.13
N PRO A 220 -3.69 -4.69 -8.01
CA PRO A 220 -2.71 -4.82 -9.09
C PRO A 220 -3.31 -5.36 -10.39
N ARG A 221 -4.44 -6.05 -10.32
CA ARG A 221 -5.17 -6.59 -11.48
C ARG A 221 -6.02 -5.52 -12.20
N GLY A 222 -6.21 -4.35 -11.58
CA GLY A 222 -7.01 -3.27 -12.14
C GLY A 222 -8.54 -3.45 -12.04
N ASP A 223 -9.01 -4.54 -11.49
CA ASP A 223 -10.42 -4.94 -11.47
C ASP A 223 -11.19 -4.48 -10.23
N LEU A 224 -10.49 -4.34 -9.10
CA LEU A 224 -11.10 -4.04 -7.80
C LEU A 224 -10.40 -2.88 -7.09
N ILE A 225 -11.13 -2.27 -6.16
CA ILE A 225 -10.62 -1.36 -5.12
C ILE A 225 -10.95 -1.99 -3.78
N ALA A 226 -9.92 -2.25 -2.95
CA ALA A 226 -10.10 -2.59 -1.54
C ALA A 226 -10.24 -1.31 -0.72
N PHE A 227 -10.99 -1.35 0.37
CA PHE A 227 -11.25 -0.19 1.20
C PHE A 227 -11.54 -0.57 2.66
N THR A 228 -11.37 0.40 3.54
CA THR A 228 -11.94 0.36 4.89
C THR A 228 -13.31 1.03 4.89
N LYS A 229 -14.28 0.43 5.58
CA LYS A 229 -15.59 1.04 5.83
C LYS A 229 -15.88 1.05 7.31
N MET A 230 -16.34 2.18 7.81
CA MET A 230 -16.85 2.30 9.18
C MET A 230 -18.36 2.56 9.16
N ARG A 231 -19.12 1.73 9.88
CA ARG A 231 -20.56 1.85 9.99
C ARG A 231 -21.02 1.36 11.37
N LYS A 232 -21.81 2.16 12.07
CA LYS A 232 -22.38 1.83 13.40
C LYS A 232 -21.31 1.38 14.41
N GLY A 233 -20.14 2.05 14.43
CA GLY A 233 -19.03 1.73 15.34
C GLY A 233 -18.28 0.42 15.01
N ARG A 234 -18.50 -0.17 13.86
CA ARG A 234 -17.78 -1.35 13.36
C ARG A 234 -16.96 -0.98 12.13
N PHE A 235 -15.82 -1.64 12.00
CA PHE A 235 -14.91 -1.53 10.87
C PHE A 235 -15.03 -2.78 9.99
N TYR A 236 -14.97 -2.55 8.70
CA TYR A 236 -15.05 -3.57 7.66
C TYR A 236 -13.92 -3.37 6.67
N ILE A 237 -13.27 -4.45 6.25
CA ILE A 237 -12.50 -4.46 5.02
C ILE A 237 -13.42 -4.95 3.91
N GLY A 238 -13.50 -4.20 2.84
CA GLY A 238 -14.34 -4.52 1.70
C GLY A 238 -13.60 -4.37 0.38
N VAL A 239 -14.22 -4.90 -0.66
CA VAL A 239 -13.80 -4.73 -2.05
C VAL A 239 -15.00 -4.34 -2.91
N MET A 240 -14.76 -3.59 -3.96
CA MET A 240 -15.75 -3.23 -4.98
C MET A 240 -15.09 -3.15 -6.35
N ARG A 241 -15.88 -3.16 -7.42
CA ARG A 241 -15.37 -2.85 -8.75
C ARG A 241 -14.93 -1.37 -8.82
N THR A 242 -14.11 -1.07 -9.80
CA THR A 242 -13.54 0.29 -9.96
C THR A 242 -14.58 1.37 -10.32
N ASP A 243 -15.75 0.98 -10.75
CA ASP A 243 -16.91 1.85 -10.97
C ASP A 243 -17.79 2.04 -9.70
N GLY A 244 -17.44 1.37 -8.58
CA GLY A 244 -18.16 1.40 -7.32
C GLY A 244 -19.25 0.32 -7.18
N THR A 245 -19.49 -0.48 -8.22
CA THR A 245 -20.49 -1.56 -8.16
C THR A 245 -19.93 -2.81 -7.47
N GLY A 246 -20.82 -3.72 -7.06
CA GLY A 246 -20.42 -5.02 -6.52
C GLY A 246 -19.69 -4.94 -5.18
N GLU A 247 -20.03 -3.97 -4.33
CA GLU A 247 -19.46 -3.87 -2.97
C GLU A 247 -19.67 -5.18 -2.22
N ARG A 248 -18.59 -5.69 -1.63
CA ARG A 248 -18.59 -6.85 -0.74
C ARG A 248 -17.76 -6.53 0.50
N LEU A 249 -18.36 -6.69 1.66
CA LEU A 249 -17.66 -6.61 2.94
C LEU A 249 -17.10 -8.00 3.25
N LEU A 250 -15.79 -8.10 3.46
CA LEU A 250 -15.08 -9.36 3.65
C LEU A 250 -14.94 -9.71 5.13
N THR A 251 -14.76 -8.69 5.97
CA THR A 251 -14.53 -8.86 7.41
C THR A 251 -15.33 -7.81 8.20
N GLU A 252 -15.57 -8.09 9.49
CA GLU A 252 -16.13 -7.17 10.46
C GLU A 252 -15.35 -7.27 11.77
N ASN A 253 -14.94 -6.13 12.34
CA ASN A 253 -14.25 -6.09 13.63
C ASN A 253 -14.50 -4.74 14.33
N TYR A 254 -14.05 -4.61 15.58
CA TYR A 254 -14.04 -3.34 16.32
C TYR A 254 -13.00 -2.36 15.77
N TYR A 255 -11.90 -2.87 15.25
CA TYR A 255 -10.84 -2.09 14.63
C TYR A 255 -10.12 -2.93 13.58
N GLN A 256 -10.10 -2.45 12.36
CA GLN A 256 -9.31 -2.98 11.24
C GLN A 256 -9.27 -1.94 10.12
N GLU A 257 -8.11 -1.73 9.53
CA GLU A 257 -7.90 -0.68 8.53
C GLU A 257 -6.80 -1.02 7.52
N ALA A 258 -6.69 -0.12 6.54
CA ALA A 258 -5.57 -0.01 5.61
C ALA A 258 -5.23 -1.30 4.87
N PRO A 259 -6.14 -1.85 4.07
CA PRO A 259 -5.88 -3.05 3.28
C PRO A 259 -4.71 -2.83 2.32
N SER A 260 -3.99 -3.91 2.04
CA SER A 260 -2.93 -3.97 1.03
C SER A 260 -3.02 -5.29 0.28
N TRP A 261 -2.86 -5.23 -1.04
CA TRP A 261 -2.93 -6.40 -1.90
C TRP A 261 -1.58 -7.14 -1.98
N SER A 262 -1.65 -8.47 -2.13
CA SER A 262 -0.51 -9.24 -2.67
C SER A 262 -0.21 -8.80 -4.11
N PRO A 263 1.03 -8.99 -4.62
CA PRO A 263 1.38 -8.58 -5.98
C PRO A 263 0.45 -9.14 -7.07
N ASN A 264 -0.04 -10.36 -6.91
CA ASN A 264 -0.98 -10.96 -7.85
C ASN A 264 -2.47 -10.57 -7.63
N GLY A 265 -2.77 -9.72 -6.65
CA GLY A 265 -4.12 -9.23 -6.36
C GLY A 265 -5.09 -10.29 -5.82
N ARG A 266 -4.59 -11.39 -5.23
CA ARG A 266 -5.43 -12.48 -4.72
C ARG A 266 -5.61 -12.49 -3.22
N VAL A 267 -4.70 -11.87 -2.50
CA VAL A 267 -4.70 -11.84 -1.02
C VAL A 267 -4.69 -10.39 -0.55
N LEU A 268 -5.39 -10.14 0.55
CA LEU A 268 -5.37 -8.87 1.27
C LEU A 268 -4.75 -9.08 2.65
N VAL A 269 -3.85 -8.19 3.03
CA VAL A 269 -3.40 -7.99 4.41
C VAL A 269 -3.94 -6.67 4.93
N PHE A 270 -4.28 -6.61 6.22
CA PHE A 270 -4.78 -5.42 6.90
C PHE A 270 -4.46 -5.54 8.40
N TYR A 271 -4.62 -4.53 9.20
CA TYR A 271 -4.38 -4.53 10.65
C TYR A 271 -5.63 -4.13 11.43
#